data_ca5c09911f140df9937be07a38f28cfa
#
_entry.id   ca5c09911f140df9937be07a38f28cfa
#
_cell.length_a   1.000
_cell.length_b   1.000
_cell.length_c   1.000
_cell.angle_alpha   90.00
_cell.angle_beta   90.00
_cell.angle_gamma   90.00
#
_symmetry.space_group_name_H-M   'P 1'
#
loop_
_entity.id
_entity.type
_entity.pdbx_description
1 polymer ?
#
loop_
_entity_poly.entity_id
_entity_poly.type
_entity_poly.pdbx_seq_one_letter_code
_entity_poly.pdbx_strand_id
1 'polypeptide(L)'
;MIPRVTIHHVVRVIGTVAMVVAVMQTALGQVNPNPRLPPKPYPPAPRLADGTPNLGPTEPNKGYWHLTQFQDYKQVLLHPKEIPYQPWAKALAMQRRAELSKYDPQGYCMPPSGPRLMTTPFPMEILQMPEQKRIVMIYEGGTHIWRNIYMDGRTHPEPDVLNPSWLGHSVGHWEKDTLVVDVVGFNEGSWIDMVGDPHTDRLHLVERFTRKDLYTLRYEATIDDPGAYIEPWTIGFDIVWDDKGEIQEYICQENSPWMRKLFAEWERTRR
;
A
#
# COMPACT_ATOMS: atom_id res chain seq x y z
N MET A 1 -3.96 52.88 -36.03
CA MET A 1 -5.02 51.98 -36.53
C MET A 1 -4.87 50.65 -35.80
N ILE A 2 -5.73 50.34 -34.83
CA ILE A 2 -5.73 49.10 -34.07
C ILE A 2 -6.72 48.14 -34.78
N PRO A 3 -6.31 46.96 -35.18
CA PRO A 3 -7.24 46.02 -35.82
C PRO A 3 -8.31 45.51 -34.84
N ARG A 4 -9.57 45.63 -35.21
CA ARG A 4 -10.70 45.05 -34.49
C ARG A 4 -10.62 43.52 -34.59
N VAL A 5 -10.23 42.84 -33.51
CA VAL A 5 -10.37 41.41 -33.37
C VAL A 5 -11.85 41.09 -33.22
N THR A 6 -12.41 40.36 -34.18
CA THR A 6 -13.83 40.04 -34.22
C THR A 6 -14.18 39.03 -33.12
N ILE A 7 -15.19 39.32 -32.33
CA ILE A 7 -15.72 38.52 -31.19
C ILE A 7 -15.93 37.01 -31.54
N HIS A 8 -16.16 36.72 -32.81
CA HIS A 8 -16.36 35.32 -33.26
C HIS A 8 -15.12 34.42 -33.14
N HIS A 9 -13.90 34.94 -33.13
CA HIS A 9 -12.69 34.14 -32.95
C HIS A 9 -12.43 33.77 -31.48
N VAL A 10 -12.81 34.65 -30.57
CA VAL A 10 -12.65 34.44 -29.13
C VAL A 10 -13.61 33.33 -28.62
N VAL A 11 -14.85 33.32 -29.10
CA VAL A 11 -15.84 32.31 -28.70
C VAL A 11 -15.46 30.92 -29.20
N ARG A 12 -14.89 30.77 -30.41
CA ARG A 12 -14.43 29.46 -30.92
C ARG A 12 -13.22 28.93 -30.16
N VAL A 13 -12.27 29.79 -29.76
CA VAL A 13 -11.07 29.34 -29.01
C VAL A 13 -11.47 28.92 -27.61
N ILE A 14 -12.37 29.62 -26.94
CA ILE A 14 -12.87 29.28 -25.61
C ILE A 14 -13.67 27.94 -25.66
N GLY A 15 -14.50 27.75 -26.68
CA GLY A 15 -15.26 26.52 -26.86
C GLY A 15 -14.37 25.29 -27.09
N THR A 16 -13.29 25.45 -27.87
CA THR A 16 -12.34 24.34 -28.16
C THR A 16 -11.49 24.01 -26.94
N VAL A 17 -11.06 24.99 -26.16
CA VAL A 17 -10.30 24.77 -24.93
C VAL A 17 -11.17 24.09 -23.86
N ALA A 18 -12.43 24.52 -23.70
CA ALA A 18 -13.36 23.88 -22.78
C ALA A 18 -13.68 22.44 -23.16
N MET A 19 -13.78 22.12 -24.45
CA MET A 19 -14.02 20.76 -24.94
C MET A 19 -12.78 19.85 -24.75
N VAL A 20 -11.57 20.37 -24.96
CA VAL A 20 -10.34 19.62 -24.72
C VAL A 20 -10.12 19.36 -23.23
N VAL A 21 -10.45 20.30 -22.35
CA VAL A 21 -10.37 20.10 -20.89
C VAL A 21 -11.42 19.07 -20.44
N ALA A 22 -12.64 19.10 -20.98
CA ALA A 22 -13.67 18.11 -20.65
C ALA A 22 -13.30 16.68 -21.14
N VAL A 23 -12.67 16.55 -22.31
CA VAL A 23 -12.23 15.26 -22.86
C VAL A 23 -11.00 14.73 -22.09
N MET A 24 -10.09 15.59 -21.61
CA MET A 24 -8.99 15.17 -20.75
C MET A 24 -9.46 14.70 -19.37
N GLN A 25 -10.55 15.22 -18.84
CA GLN A 25 -11.12 14.74 -17.56
C GLN A 25 -11.81 13.39 -17.68
N THR A 26 -12.26 12.99 -18.87
CA THR A 26 -12.87 11.66 -19.10
C THR A 26 -11.86 10.58 -19.48
N ALA A 27 -10.65 10.93 -19.86
CA ALA A 27 -9.60 9.98 -20.27
C ALA A 27 -8.65 9.58 -19.13
N LEU A 28 -8.65 10.30 -18.03
CA LEU A 28 -8.07 9.83 -16.77
C LEU A 28 -9.16 8.94 -16.15
N GLY A 29 -9.05 7.64 -16.36
CA GLY A 29 -9.90 6.66 -15.67
C GLY A 29 -9.94 7.08 -14.21
N GLN A 30 -11.11 7.51 -13.75
CA GLN A 30 -11.29 7.97 -12.40
C GLN A 30 -11.10 6.75 -11.48
N VAL A 31 -9.88 6.58 -10.99
CA VAL A 31 -9.75 6.00 -9.66
C VAL A 31 -10.54 6.95 -8.76
N ASN A 32 -11.75 6.56 -8.40
CA ASN A 32 -12.56 7.34 -7.47
C ASN A 32 -11.83 7.31 -6.12
N PRO A 33 -11.10 8.36 -5.72
CA PRO A 33 -10.27 8.30 -4.51
C PRO A 33 -11.11 8.18 -3.24
N ASN A 34 -12.43 8.11 -3.39
CA ASN A 34 -13.35 8.05 -2.26
C ASN A 34 -14.61 7.29 -2.69
N PRO A 35 -14.67 5.94 -2.55
CA PRO A 35 -15.93 5.25 -2.70
C PRO A 35 -16.90 5.92 -1.72
N ARG A 36 -18.05 6.35 -2.25
CA ARG A 36 -19.10 6.87 -1.40
C ARG A 36 -19.66 5.69 -0.61
N LEU A 37 -19.13 5.51 0.58
CA LEU A 37 -19.66 4.52 1.50
C LEU A 37 -21.14 4.82 1.76
N PRO A 38 -21.97 3.80 1.92
CA PRO A 38 -23.37 3.99 2.32
C PRO A 38 -23.43 4.69 3.70
N PRO A 39 -24.56 5.28 4.08
CA PRO A 39 -24.72 5.84 5.41
C PRO A 39 -24.61 4.74 6.49
N LYS A 40 -24.01 5.10 7.63
CA LYS A 40 -23.96 4.23 8.84
C LYS A 40 -25.34 4.05 9.46
N PRO A 41 -25.62 2.95 10.20
CA PRO A 41 -24.68 1.88 10.55
C PRO A 41 -24.42 0.93 9.39
N TYR A 42 -23.20 0.38 9.31
CA TYR A 42 -22.83 -0.62 8.34
C TYR A 42 -23.31 -2.02 8.74
N PRO A 43 -23.53 -2.94 7.77
CA PRO A 43 -23.76 -4.34 8.07
C PRO A 43 -22.59 -4.94 8.87
N PRO A 44 -22.84 -5.96 9.70
CA PRO A 44 -21.78 -6.62 10.46
C PRO A 44 -20.73 -7.25 9.53
N ALA A 45 -19.54 -7.49 10.09
CA ALA A 45 -18.47 -8.17 9.37
C ALA A 45 -18.94 -9.55 8.88
N PRO A 46 -18.77 -9.86 7.60
CA PRO A 46 -19.14 -11.16 7.05
C PRO A 46 -18.26 -12.27 7.61
N ARG A 47 -18.77 -13.51 7.59
CA ARG A 47 -18.04 -14.68 8.08
C ARG A 47 -17.99 -15.78 7.02
N LEU A 48 -16.93 -16.58 7.07
CA LEU A 48 -16.82 -17.83 6.34
C LEU A 48 -17.73 -18.90 6.96
N ALA A 49 -17.88 -20.03 6.29
CA ALA A 49 -18.74 -21.13 6.74
C ALA A 49 -18.33 -21.72 8.09
N ASP A 50 -17.05 -21.65 8.44
CA ASP A 50 -16.50 -22.10 9.72
C ASP A 50 -16.66 -21.08 10.85
N GLY A 51 -17.27 -19.92 10.57
CA GLY A 51 -17.46 -18.83 11.53
C GLY A 51 -16.30 -17.84 11.61
N THR A 52 -15.18 -18.09 10.95
CA THR A 52 -14.03 -17.18 10.86
C THR A 52 -14.43 -15.87 10.16
N PRO A 53 -13.94 -14.68 10.58
CA PRO A 53 -14.20 -13.46 9.84
C PRO A 53 -13.73 -13.59 8.38
N ASN A 54 -14.60 -13.21 7.45
CA ASN A 54 -14.22 -13.11 6.05
C ASN A 54 -13.55 -11.76 5.79
N LEU A 55 -12.25 -11.78 5.51
CA LEU A 55 -11.47 -10.59 5.16
C LEU A 55 -11.48 -10.28 3.65
N GLY A 56 -11.97 -11.21 2.85
CA GLY A 56 -12.03 -11.11 1.39
C GLY A 56 -13.38 -10.69 0.84
N PRO A 57 -13.58 -10.88 -0.47
CA PRO A 57 -14.84 -10.63 -1.17
C PRO A 57 -16.02 -11.42 -0.57
N THR A 58 -17.18 -10.80 -0.54
CA THR A 58 -18.44 -11.43 -0.13
C THR A 58 -19.28 -11.88 -1.32
N GLU A 59 -19.13 -11.21 -2.45
CA GLU A 59 -19.70 -11.56 -3.73
C GLU A 59 -18.61 -12.16 -4.64
N PRO A 60 -18.96 -13.09 -5.54
CA PRO A 60 -17.97 -13.65 -6.46
C PRO A 60 -17.30 -12.57 -7.31
N ASN A 61 -15.97 -12.53 -7.26
CA ASN A 61 -15.11 -11.70 -8.10
C ASN A 61 -15.29 -10.18 -7.97
N LYS A 62 -15.73 -9.69 -6.79
CA LYS A 62 -15.90 -8.24 -6.61
C LYS A 62 -15.45 -7.79 -5.24
N GLY A 63 -14.78 -6.66 -5.26
CA GLY A 63 -14.41 -5.89 -4.10
C GLY A 63 -12.95 -6.02 -3.72
N TYR A 64 -12.44 -4.95 -3.17
CA TYR A 64 -11.07 -4.84 -2.66
C TYR A 64 -11.00 -3.87 -1.49
N TRP A 65 -9.94 -3.98 -0.72
CA TRP A 65 -9.58 -3.01 0.31
C TRP A 65 -8.71 -1.91 -0.27
N HIS A 66 -8.95 -0.67 0.12
CA HIS A 66 -8.08 0.43 -0.25
C HIS A 66 -8.07 1.54 0.80
N LEU A 67 -7.02 2.36 0.76
CA LEU A 67 -6.95 3.58 1.52
C LEU A 67 -7.61 4.71 0.75
N THR A 68 -8.36 5.55 1.46
CA THR A 68 -8.94 6.76 0.88
C THR A 68 -7.90 7.87 0.72
N GLN A 69 -6.80 7.78 1.46
CA GLN A 69 -5.69 8.72 1.41
C GLN A 69 -4.41 8.04 1.87
N PHE A 70 -3.31 8.65 1.53
CA PHE A 70 -2.00 8.28 2.00
C PHE A 70 -1.89 8.39 3.52
N GLN A 71 -1.20 7.45 4.18
CA GLN A 71 -1.01 7.46 5.62
C GLN A 71 0.42 7.91 5.98
N ASP A 72 0.54 9.03 6.67
CA ASP A 72 1.78 9.43 7.36
C ASP A 72 1.81 8.79 8.74
N TYR A 73 2.88 8.06 9.06
CA TYR A 73 2.99 7.36 10.35
C TYR A 73 2.87 8.27 11.56
N LYS A 74 3.29 9.52 11.47
CA LYS A 74 3.10 10.49 12.55
C LYS A 74 1.64 10.78 12.86
N GLN A 75 0.77 10.68 11.85
CA GLN A 75 -0.67 10.94 12.00
C GLN A 75 -1.44 9.71 12.50
N VAL A 76 -0.92 8.52 12.24
CA VAL A 76 -1.56 7.24 12.60
C VAL A 76 -0.83 6.50 13.71
N LEU A 77 0.16 7.14 14.34
CA LEU A 77 0.90 6.61 15.48
C LEU A 77 -0.05 6.45 16.68
N LEU A 78 -0.09 5.27 17.26
CA LEU A 78 -0.89 4.95 18.42
C LEU A 78 -0.09 5.13 19.72
N HIS A 79 1.11 4.63 19.76
CA HIS A 79 2.04 4.74 20.87
C HIS A 79 3.47 4.34 20.43
N PRO A 80 4.51 4.91 21.04
CA PRO A 80 4.46 6.09 21.93
C PRO A 80 4.01 7.35 21.18
N LYS A 81 4.04 8.52 21.81
CA LYS A 81 3.59 9.78 21.18
C LYS A 81 4.45 10.25 20.00
N GLU A 82 5.69 9.79 19.93
CA GLU A 82 6.64 10.09 18.85
C GLU A 82 7.33 8.81 18.44
N ILE A 83 7.75 8.71 17.17
CA ILE A 83 8.51 7.56 16.68
C ILE A 83 9.86 7.53 17.40
N PRO A 84 10.20 6.43 18.09
CA PRO A 84 11.33 6.33 18.99
C PRO A 84 12.63 5.97 18.24
N TYR A 85 13.09 6.83 17.34
CA TYR A 85 14.25 6.55 16.50
C TYR A 85 15.56 6.42 17.28
N GLN A 86 16.42 5.52 16.83
CA GLN A 86 17.85 5.62 17.08
C GLN A 86 18.41 6.90 16.42
N PRO A 87 19.49 7.50 16.94
CA PRO A 87 20.04 8.78 16.40
C PRO A 87 20.32 8.75 14.90
N TRP A 88 20.94 7.67 14.39
CA TRP A 88 21.25 7.53 12.97
C TRP A 88 19.99 7.40 12.12
N ALA A 89 19.00 6.62 12.58
CA ALA A 89 17.74 6.41 11.88
C ALA A 89 16.95 7.71 11.77
N LYS A 90 16.93 8.51 12.84
CA LYS A 90 16.33 9.84 12.83
C LYS A 90 17.00 10.78 11.81
N ALA A 91 18.32 10.81 11.80
CA ALA A 91 19.07 11.65 10.86
C ALA A 91 18.79 11.26 9.41
N LEU A 92 18.79 9.95 9.11
CA LEU A 92 18.49 9.43 7.78
C LEU A 92 17.03 9.72 7.35
N ALA A 93 16.06 9.49 8.23
CA ALA A 93 14.66 9.80 7.96
C ALA A 93 14.45 11.30 7.68
N MET A 94 15.08 12.17 8.44
CA MET A 94 15.04 13.61 8.22
C MET A 94 15.68 14.02 6.88
N GLN A 95 16.82 13.44 6.53
CA GLN A 95 17.48 13.68 5.25
C GLN A 95 16.56 13.26 4.08
N ARG A 96 16.02 12.03 4.10
CA ARG A 96 15.14 11.52 3.06
C ARG A 96 13.89 12.39 2.87
N ARG A 97 13.30 12.88 3.96
CA ARG A 97 12.17 13.83 3.93
C ARG A 97 12.57 15.19 3.33
N ALA A 98 13.72 15.71 3.70
CA ALA A 98 14.23 16.97 3.14
C ALA A 98 14.51 16.89 1.63
N GLU A 99 14.89 15.72 1.15
CA GLU A 99 15.11 15.41 -0.27
C GLU A 99 13.81 14.98 -1.00
N LEU A 100 12.63 15.16 -0.39
CA LEU A 100 11.32 14.82 -0.95
C LEU A 100 11.24 13.36 -1.43
N SER A 101 11.82 12.44 -0.68
CA SER A 101 11.84 11.00 -0.96
C SER A 101 12.42 10.64 -2.36
N LYS A 102 13.33 11.47 -2.87
CA LYS A 102 13.91 11.34 -4.22
C LYS A 102 14.49 9.96 -4.53
N TYR A 103 15.02 9.30 -3.51
CA TYR A 103 15.67 7.98 -3.63
C TYR A 103 14.80 6.84 -3.10
N ASP A 104 13.50 7.07 -3.03
CA ASP A 104 12.56 6.03 -2.66
C ASP A 104 12.67 4.82 -3.59
N PRO A 105 12.97 3.62 -3.07
CA PRO A 105 13.08 2.41 -3.89
C PRO A 105 11.84 2.11 -4.73
N GLN A 106 10.64 2.41 -4.22
CA GLN A 106 9.40 2.21 -4.95
C GLN A 106 9.31 3.10 -6.20
N GLY A 107 9.93 4.28 -6.20
CA GLY A 107 10.06 5.13 -7.39
C GLY A 107 10.90 4.49 -8.51
N TYR A 108 11.70 3.50 -8.18
CA TYR A 108 12.49 2.67 -9.10
C TYR A 108 11.86 1.28 -9.33
N CYS A 109 10.57 1.14 -9.04
CA CYS A 109 9.82 -0.10 -9.19
C CYS A 109 10.33 -1.25 -8.31
N MET A 110 11.02 -0.95 -7.20
CA MET A 110 11.33 -1.94 -6.19
C MET A 110 10.11 -2.17 -5.28
N PRO A 111 9.91 -3.39 -4.77
CA PRO A 111 8.77 -3.68 -3.93
C PRO A 111 8.75 -2.84 -2.64
N PRO A 112 7.62 -2.28 -2.22
CA PRO A 112 7.45 -1.83 -0.84
C PRO A 112 7.43 -3.03 0.09
N SER A 113 7.81 -2.85 1.34
CA SER A 113 7.80 -3.92 2.33
C SER A 113 7.18 -3.48 3.66
N GLY A 114 7.00 -4.43 4.56
CA GLY A 114 6.48 -4.19 5.90
C GLY A 114 5.14 -3.44 5.87
N PRO A 115 4.94 -2.51 6.82
CA PRO A 115 3.67 -1.81 6.93
C PRO A 115 3.42 -0.82 5.77
N ARG A 116 4.43 -0.49 4.98
CA ARG A 116 4.28 0.38 3.80
C ARG A 116 3.32 -0.17 2.76
N LEU A 117 3.24 -1.49 2.59
CA LEU A 117 2.23 -2.13 1.73
C LEU A 117 0.82 -1.71 2.10
N MET A 118 0.57 -1.52 3.39
CA MET A 118 -0.73 -1.16 3.92
C MET A 118 -0.99 0.35 3.93
N THR A 119 0.05 1.18 3.82
CA THR A 119 -0.07 2.65 3.83
C THR A 119 -0.03 3.28 2.44
N THR A 120 0.30 2.51 1.42
CA THR A 120 0.25 2.94 0.02
C THR A 120 -1.18 2.82 -0.50
N PRO A 121 -1.75 3.85 -1.14
CA PRO A 121 -3.17 3.88 -1.52
C PRO A 121 -3.46 3.09 -2.81
N PHE A 122 -2.98 1.86 -2.88
CA PHE A 122 -3.32 0.91 -3.94
C PHE A 122 -4.33 -0.11 -3.43
N PRO A 123 -5.22 -0.59 -4.29
CA PRO A 123 -6.13 -1.69 -3.99
C PRO A 123 -5.40 -2.96 -3.53
N MET A 124 -6.05 -3.66 -2.63
CA MET A 124 -5.56 -4.93 -2.08
C MET A 124 -6.72 -5.91 -1.95
N GLU A 125 -6.49 -7.15 -2.34
CA GLU A 125 -7.42 -8.25 -2.12
C GLU A 125 -6.84 -9.26 -1.13
N ILE A 126 -7.68 -9.80 -0.24
CA ILE A 126 -7.31 -10.82 0.74
C ILE A 126 -8.04 -12.11 0.39
N LEU A 127 -7.30 -13.13 -0.02
CA LEU A 127 -7.82 -14.45 -0.36
C LEU A 127 -7.56 -15.41 0.80
N GLN A 128 -8.61 -15.79 1.51
CA GLN A 128 -8.52 -16.81 2.55
C GLN A 128 -8.71 -18.18 1.92
N MET A 129 -7.74 -19.07 2.15
CA MET A 129 -7.70 -20.43 1.61
C MET A 129 -7.61 -21.45 2.76
N PRO A 130 -8.70 -21.70 3.51
CA PRO A 130 -8.69 -22.53 4.71
C PRO A 130 -8.18 -23.94 4.43
N GLU A 131 -8.58 -24.56 3.34
CA GLU A 131 -8.16 -25.90 2.92
C GLU A 131 -6.64 -26.02 2.72
N GLN A 132 -5.99 -24.90 2.35
CA GLN A 132 -4.55 -24.82 2.15
C GLN A 132 -3.83 -24.23 3.37
N LYS A 133 -4.56 -23.92 4.44
CA LYS A 133 -4.05 -23.28 5.65
C LYS A 133 -3.16 -22.08 5.36
N ARG A 134 -3.65 -21.18 4.50
CA ARG A 134 -2.95 -19.95 4.15
C ARG A 134 -3.91 -18.82 3.77
N ILE A 135 -3.40 -17.62 3.87
CA ILE A 135 -4.03 -16.41 3.33
C ILE A 135 -3.06 -15.82 2.32
N VAL A 136 -3.58 -15.38 1.17
CA VAL A 136 -2.81 -14.68 0.15
C VAL A 136 -3.34 -13.25 0.07
N MET A 137 -2.45 -12.28 0.22
CA MET A 137 -2.76 -10.87 -0.02
C MET A 137 -2.18 -10.48 -1.38
N ILE A 138 -3.03 -9.96 -2.25
CA ILE A 138 -2.66 -9.48 -3.59
C ILE A 138 -2.74 -7.97 -3.57
N TYR A 139 -1.70 -7.30 -4.06
CA TYR A 139 -1.64 -5.84 -4.13
C TYR A 139 -1.58 -5.39 -5.58
N GLU A 140 -2.43 -4.46 -5.97
CA GLU A 140 -2.43 -3.89 -7.31
C GLU A 140 -1.13 -3.13 -7.58
N GLY A 141 -0.69 -2.32 -6.63
CA GLY A 141 0.56 -1.58 -6.74
C GLY A 141 1.79 -2.34 -6.28
N GLY A 142 2.97 -1.79 -6.57
CA GLY A 142 4.24 -2.29 -6.04
C GLY A 142 4.86 -3.44 -6.83
N THR A 143 4.67 -3.51 -8.15
CA THR A 143 5.29 -4.49 -9.05
C THR A 143 4.72 -5.92 -9.00
N HIS A 144 3.40 -6.06 -9.02
CA HIS A 144 2.71 -7.36 -8.97
C HIS A 144 3.05 -8.18 -7.73
N ILE A 145 2.95 -7.57 -6.57
CA ILE A 145 3.31 -8.20 -5.31
C ILE A 145 2.13 -9.01 -4.79
N TRP A 146 2.46 -10.18 -4.31
CA TRP A 146 1.58 -10.99 -3.50
C TRP A 146 2.34 -11.50 -2.27
N ARG A 147 1.63 -11.71 -1.17
CA ARG A 147 2.19 -12.13 0.11
C ARG A 147 1.44 -13.37 0.61
N ASN A 148 2.18 -14.41 0.97
CA ASN A 148 1.63 -15.56 1.69
C ASN A 148 1.70 -15.33 3.19
N ILE A 149 0.62 -15.65 3.88
CA ILE A 149 0.55 -15.76 5.33
C ILE A 149 0.23 -17.23 5.62
N TYR A 150 1.13 -17.92 6.31
CA TYR A 150 0.98 -19.30 6.67
C TYR A 150 0.11 -19.46 7.92
N MET A 151 -0.97 -20.23 7.82
CA MET A 151 -1.97 -20.44 8.87
C MET A 151 -1.94 -21.88 9.42
N ASP A 152 -0.86 -22.61 9.19
CA ASP A 152 -0.71 -24.02 9.54
C ASP A 152 -0.03 -24.26 10.91
N GLY A 153 0.21 -23.20 11.66
CA GLY A 153 0.83 -23.27 12.99
C GLY A 153 2.34 -23.45 12.99
N ARG A 154 2.99 -23.28 11.83
CA ARG A 154 4.46 -23.32 11.76
C ARG A 154 5.09 -22.17 12.52
N THR A 155 6.36 -22.32 12.89
CA THR A 155 7.23 -21.24 13.36
C THR A 155 8.01 -20.63 12.20
N HIS A 156 8.65 -19.49 12.43
CA HIS A 156 9.63 -18.98 11.49
C HIS A 156 10.84 -19.93 11.39
N PRO A 157 11.49 -20.01 10.22
CA PRO A 157 12.80 -20.63 10.11
C PRO A 157 13.81 -19.97 11.03
N GLU A 158 14.83 -20.73 11.45
CA GLU A 158 15.95 -20.16 12.20
C GLU A 158 16.64 -19.04 11.39
N PRO A 159 17.20 -18.02 12.06
CA PRO A 159 17.78 -16.85 11.38
C PRO A 159 18.87 -17.18 10.36
N ASP A 160 19.64 -18.22 10.58
CA ASP A 160 20.71 -18.70 9.69
C ASP A 160 20.20 -19.44 8.44
N VAL A 161 18.94 -19.88 8.48
CA VAL A 161 18.25 -20.55 7.36
C VAL A 161 17.30 -19.58 6.62
N LEU A 162 16.81 -18.57 7.32
CA LEU A 162 15.88 -17.60 6.78
C LEU A 162 16.57 -16.68 5.76
N ASN A 163 16.20 -16.83 4.49
CA ASN A 163 16.70 -15.95 3.43
C ASN A 163 15.92 -14.62 3.43
N PRO A 164 16.54 -13.47 3.76
CA PRO A 164 15.85 -12.19 3.81
C PRO A 164 15.19 -11.83 2.47
N SER A 165 13.95 -11.35 2.53
CA SER A 165 13.16 -11.01 1.35
C SER A 165 12.48 -9.65 1.51
N TRP A 166 11.90 -9.12 0.43
CA TRP A 166 11.16 -7.86 0.46
C TRP A 166 9.94 -7.89 1.38
N LEU A 167 9.24 -9.04 1.44
CA LEU A 167 7.98 -9.17 2.19
C LEU A 167 8.14 -9.94 3.50
N GLY A 168 9.34 -10.44 3.78
CA GLY A 168 9.61 -11.27 4.95
C GLY A 168 8.91 -12.63 4.89
N HIS A 169 8.99 -13.38 5.98
CA HIS A 169 8.28 -14.62 6.21
C HIS A 169 7.14 -14.37 7.20
N SER A 170 5.90 -14.62 6.78
CA SER A 170 4.69 -14.29 7.53
C SER A 170 3.98 -15.55 8.06
N VAL A 171 3.76 -15.59 9.37
CA VAL A 171 2.99 -16.65 10.04
C VAL A 171 1.78 -15.99 10.72
N GLY A 172 0.59 -16.55 10.50
CA GLY A 172 -0.65 -16.00 11.01
C GLY A 172 -1.39 -16.95 11.94
N HIS A 173 -2.18 -16.36 12.82
CA HIS A 173 -3.18 -17.06 13.64
C HIS A 173 -4.36 -16.14 13.94
N TRP A 174 -5.47 -16.71 14.35
CA TRP A 174 -6.64 -15.97 14.76
C TRP A 174 -6.66 -15.77 16.28
N GLU A 175 -6.83 -14.53 16.71
CA GLU A 175 -7.21 -14.15 18.05
C GLU A 175 -8.65 -13.63 18.05
N LYS A 176 -9.61 -14.52 18.30
CA LYS A 176 -11.05 -14.21 18.13
C LYS A 176 -11.34 -13.73 16.70
N ASP A 177 -11.72 -12.47 16.54
CA ASP A 177 -12.07 -11.86 15.26
C ASP A 177 -10.92 -11.06 14.62
N THR A 178 -9.70 -11.17 15.15
CA THR A 178 -8.51 -10.51 14.66
C THR A 178 -7.53 -11.52 14.08
N LEU A 179 -7.15 -11.33 12.82
CA LEU A 179 -5.99 -12.01 12.25
C LEU A 179 -4.73 -11.32 12.76
N VAL A 180 -3.88 -12.08 13.44
CA VAL A 180 -2.55 -11.62 13.87
C VAL A 180 -1.51 -12.25 12.97
N VAL A 181 -0.61 -11.44 12.44
CA VAL A 181 0.45 -11.87 11.52
C VAL A 181 1.79 -11.45 12.08
N ASP A 182 2.62 -12.42 12.36
CA ASP A 182 4.00 -12.27 12.79
C ASP A 182 4.92 -12.34 11.55
N VAL A 183 5.85 -11.39 11.40
CA VAL A 183 6.69 -11.27 10.21
C VAL A 183 8.12 -10.92 10.56
N VAL A 184 9.05 -11.73 10.06
CA VAL A 184 10.49 -11.54 10.20
C VAL A 184 11.22 -11.76 8.87
N GLY A 185 12.51 -11.48 8.83
CA GLY A 185 13.34 -11.78 7.65
C GLY A 185 13.15 -10.82 6.50
N PHE A 186 13.01 -9.54 6.81
CA PHE A 186 13.05 -8.48 5.80
C PHE A 186 14.47 -8.18 5.33
N ASN A 187 14.64 -7.91 4.03
CA ASN A 187 15.88 -7.31 3.54
C ASN A 187 15.85 -5.78 3.75
N GLU A 188 17.01 -5.14 3.77
CA GLU A 188 17.14 -3.70 4.02
C GLU A 188 16.88 -2.82 2.78
N GLY A 189 16.44 -3.41 1.67
CA GLY A 189 16.30 -2.72 0.38
C GLY A 189 15.13 -1.76 0.29
N SER A 190 14.21 -1.77 1.27
CA SER A 190 13.00 -0.95 1.26
C SER A 190 12.98 0.10 2.36
N TRP A 191 12.02 1.02 2.25
CA TRP A 191 11.62 1.90 3.35
C TRP A 191 10.31 1.38 3.94
N ILE A 192 10.10 1.56 5.24
CA ILE A 192 8.86 1.10 5.87
C ILE A 192 7.69 2.06 5.66
N ASP A 193 7.95 3.26 5.13
CA ASP A 193 6.94 4.24 4.73
C ASP A 193 7.37 5.01 3.46
N MET A 194 6.53 5.95 2.97
CA MET A 194 6.87 6.80 1.80
C MET A 194 7.77 7.99 2.14
N VAL A 195 7.88 8.37 3.40
CA VAL A 195 8.63 9.57 3.76
C VAL A 195 10.06 9.28 4.17
N GLY A 196 10.44 7.99 4.21
CA GLY A 196 11.83 7.58 4.31
C GLY A 196 12.24 7.00 5.64
N ASP A 197 11.30 6.51 6.45
CA ASP A 197 11.63 5.84 7.69
C ASP A 197 12.39 4.53 7.42
N PRO A 198 13.61 4.39 7.99
CA PRO A 198 14.45 3.23 7.73
C PRO A 198 14.09 2.03 8.61
N HIS A 199 14.56 0.87 8.22
CA HIS A 199 14.64 -0.32 9.06
C HIS A 199 15.97 -1.04 8.83
N THR A 200 16.25 -2.04 9.67
CA THR A 200 17.37 -2.96 9.51
C THR A 200 16.85 -4.38 9.21
N ASP A 201 17.77 -5.33 9.02
CA ASP A 201 17.48 -6.76 8.89
C ASP A 201 16.88 -7.38 10.16
N ARG A 202 16.91 -6.63 11.30
CA ARG A 202 16.31 -7.03 12.58
C ARG A 202 14.85 -6.62 12.72
N LEU A 203 14.24 -6.08 11.67
CA LEU A 203 12.83 -5.71 11.69
C LEU A 203 11.96 -6.93 11.98
N HIS A 204 11.22 -6.87 13.07
CA HIS A 204 10.13 -7.73 13.44
C HIS A 204 8.83 -6.94 13.39
N LEU A 205 7.84 -7.44 12.69
CA LEU A 205 6.57 -6.77 12.50
C LEU A 205 5.44 -7.67 12.99
N VAL A 206 4.60 -7.14 13.87
CA VAL A 206 3.35 -7.80 14.28
C VAL A 206 2.18 -7.00 13.75
N GLU A 207 1.42 -7.59 12.83
CA GLU A 207 0.27 -6.94 12.20
C GLU A 207 -1.05 -7.53 12.71
N ARG A 208 -2.06 -6.70 12.82
CA ARG A 208 -3.40 -7.07 13.29
C ARG A 208 -4.44 -6.55 12.32
N PHE A 209 -5.27 -7.46 11.83
CA PHE A 209 -6.35 -7.16 10.89
C PHE A 209 -7.68 -7.54 11.52
N THR A 210 -8.54 -6.54 11.76
CA THR A 210 -9.87 -6.74 12.35
C THR A 210 -10.93 -6.14 11.43
N ARG A 211 -11.75 -6.96 10.79
CA ARG A 211 -12.89 -6.47 10.01
C ARG A 211 -14.00 -6.07 10.97
N LYS A 212 -14.18 -4.76 11.18
CA LYS A 212 -15.14 -4.19 12.14
C LYS A 212 -16.58 -4.37 11.67
N ASP A 213 -16.78 -4.20 10.38
CA ASP A 213 -18.06 -4.28 9.68
C ASP A 213 -17.83 -4.61 8.20
N LEU A 214 -18.89 -4.59 7.37
CA LEU A 214 -18.76 -4.93 5.95
C LEU A 214 -17.75 -4.05 5.22
N TYR A 215 -17.63 -2.77 5.58
CA TYR A 215 -16.87 -1.77 4.84
C TYR A 215 -15.58 -1.30 5.54
N THR A 216 -15.29 -1.80 6.74
CA THR A 216 -14.17 -1.28 7.54
C THR A 216 -13.26 -2.40 8.03
N LEU A 217 -11.99 -2.34 7.62
CA LEU A 217 -10.89 -3.16 8.14
C LEU A 217 -9.98 -2.29 8.98
N ARG A 218 -9.89 -2.56 10.27
CA ARG A 218 -8.88 -1.97 11.13
C ARG A 218 -7.56 -2.69 10.91
N TYR A 219 -6.53 -1.93 10.59
CA TYR A 219 -5.15 -2.37 10.53
C TYR A 219 -4.35 -1.73 11.66
N GLU A 220 -3.55 -2.54 12.34
CA GLU A 220 -2.56 -2.09 13.31
C GLU A 220 -1.25 -2.83 13.06
N ALA A 221 -0.13 -2.14 13.23
CA ALA A 221 1.18 -2.73 13.07
C ALA A 221 2.12 -2.26 14.18
N THR A 222 2.71 -3.20 14.88
CA THR A 222 3.79 -2.96 15.83
C THR A 222 5.11 -3.22 15.13
N ILE A 223 5.94 -2.21 15.08
CA ILE A 223 7.27 -2.20 14.48
C ILE A 223 8.29 -2.35 15.62
N ASP A 224 9.00 -3.45 15.63
CA ASP A 224 10.08 -3.74 16.57
C ASP A 224 11.38 -3.96 15.78
N ASP A 225 12.23 -2.97 15.78
CA ASP A 225 13.54 -3.03 15.12
C ASP A 225 14.59 -2.34 16.00
N PRO A 226 15.26 -3.08 16.87
CA PRO A 226 16.23 -2.51 17.79
C PRO A 226 17.47 -1.92 17.10
N GLY A 227 17.63 -2.13 15.78
CA GLY A 227 18.64 -1.48 14.96
C GLY A 227 18.29 -0.04 14.62
N ALA A 228 17.03 0.25 14.38
CA ALA A 228 16.54 1.55 13.94
C ALA A 228 15.78 2.33 15.03
N TYR A 229 15.21 1.66 16.01
CA TYR A 229 14.35 2.26 17.04
C TYR A 229 14.78 1.85 18.45
N ILE A 230 14.52 2.73 19.42
CA ILE A 230 14.90 2.54 20.85
C ILE A 230 13.94 1.55 21.53
N GLU A 231 12.69 1.56 21.13
CA GLU A 231 11.60 0.70 21.64
C GLU A 231 10.61 0.39 20.52
N PRO A 232 9.79 -0.67 20.64
CA PRO A 232 8.71 -0.94 19.70
C PRO A 232 7.69 0.20 19.65
N TRP A 233 7.12 0.42 18.47
CA TRP A 233 6.10 1.44 18.27
C TRP A 233 4.97 0.93 17.36
N THR A 234 3.78 1.48 17.51
CA THR A 234 2.58 0.96 16.85
C THR A 234 1.85 2.05 16.10
N ILE A 235 1.46 1.74 14.87
CA ILE A 235 0.56 2.53 14.04
C ILE A 235 -0.80 1.84 13.92
N GLY A 236 -1.84 2.60 13.56
CA GLY A 236 -3.14 1.99 13.27
C GLY A 236 -4.10 2.95 12.57
N PHE A 237 -4.80 2.41 11.57
CA PHE A 237 -5.78 3.16 10.77
C PHE A 237 -6.85 2.22 10.21
N ASP A 238 -7.90 2.79 9.68
CA ASP A 238 -8.98 2.04 9.05
C ASP A 238 -8.81 2.05 7.53
N ILE A 239 -9.05 0.90 6.91
CA ILE A 239 -9.02 0.67 5.47
C ILE A 239 -10.46 0.40 5.02
N VAL A 240 -10.82 0.85 3.83
CA VAL A 240 -12.19 0.85 3.34
C VAL A 240 -12.37 -0.24 2.29
N TRP A 241 -13.53 -0.92 2.34
CA TRP A 241 -13.98 -1.86 1.32
C TRP A 241 -14.72 -1.16 0.20
N ASP A 242 -14.30 -1.37 -1.04
CA ASP A 242 -15.07 -1.07 -2.25
C ASP A 242 -15.68 -2.38 -2.78
N ASP A 243 -17.01 -2.47 -2.77
CA ASP A 243 -17.75 -3.66 -3.19
C ASP A 243 -18.05 -3.70 -4.71
N LYS A 244 -17.59 -2.71 -5.46
CA LYS A 244 -17.93 -2.53 -6.88
C LYS A 244 -16.75 -2.70 -7.82
N GLY A 245 -15.53 -2.48 -7.29
CA GLY A 245 -14.32 -2.51 -8.06
C GLY A 245 -13.67 -3.88 -8.12
N GLU A 246 -12.70 -4.01 -8.99
CA GLU A 246 -11.81 -5.16 -9.13
C GLU A 246 -10.37 -4.65 -9.18
N ILE A 247 -9.41 -5.46 -8.71
CA ILE A 247 -7.98 -5.16 -8.85
C ILE A 247 -7.64 -5.10 -10.34
N GLN A 248 -6.92 -4.05 -10.72
CA GLN A 248 -6.49 -3.82 -12.09
C GLN A 248 -5.04 -4.26 -12.30
N GLU A 249 -4.66 -4.51 -13.54
CA GLU A 249 -3.27 -4.67 -13.88
C GLU A 249 -2.50 -3.36 -13.69
N TYR A 250 -1.37 -3.43 -13.00
CA TYR A 250 -0.48 -2.31 -12.79
C TYR A 250 0.96 -2.69 -13.11
N ILE A 251 1.53 -2.08 -14.14
CA ILE A 251 2.92 -2.28 -14.56
C ILE A 251 3.73 -1.03 -14.20
N CYS A 252 4.47 -1.11 -13.11
CA CYS A 252 5.26 0.02 -12.61
C CYS A 252 6.24 0.56 -13.67
N GLN A 253 6.88 -0.32 -14.43
CA GLN A 253 7.89 0.03 -15.44
C GLN A 253 7.31 0.88 -16.57
N GLU A 254 6.07 0.66 -16.99
CA GLU A 254 5.43 1.43 -18.06
C GLU A 254 5.29 2.91 -17.70
N ASN A 255 5.08 3.21 -16.44
CA ASN A 255 4.91 4.57 -15.95
C ASN A 255 6.19 5.18 -15.38
N SER A 256 7.29 4.43 -15.33
CA SER A 256 8.56 4.91 -14.79
C SER A 256 9.31 5.81 -15.79
N PRO A 257 9.56 7.08 -15.45
CA PRO A 257 10.41 7.96 -16.27
C PRO A 257 11.83 7.43 -16.44
N TRP A 258 12.31 6.67 -15.47
CA TRP A 258 13.64 6.05 -15.50
C TRP A 258 13.72 4.95 -16.53
N MET A 259 12.76 4.06 -16.60
CA MET A 259 12.71 3.00 -17.61
C MET A 259 12.65 3.59 -19.03
N ARG A 260 11.87 4.65 -19.23
CA ARG A 260 11.83 5.35 -20.53
C ARG A 260 13.19 5.91 -20.95
N LYS A 261 13.96 6.44 -20.02
CA LYS A 261 15.33 6.92 -20.29
C LYS A 261 16.27 5.77 -20.65
N LEU A 262 16.19 4.66 -19.90
CA LEU A 262 17.00 3.48 -20.14
C LEU A 262 16.73 2.86 -21.52
N PHE A 263 15.47 2.72 -21.92
CA PHE A 263 15.09 2.24 -23.23
C PHE A 263 15.57 3.17 -24.35
N ALA A 264 15.41 4.48 -24.20
CA ALA A 264 15.88 5.46 -25.16
C ALA A 264 17.42 5.44 -25.33
N GLU A 265 18.17 5.15 -24.28
CA GLU A 265 19.61 4.99 -24.33
C GLU A 265 20.01 3.68 -25.01
N TRP A 266 19.35 2.59 -24.68
CA TRP A 266 19.56 1.29 -25.32
C TRP A 266 19.27 1.32 -26.82
N GLU A 267 18.21 1.99 -27.27
CA GLU A 267 17.90 2.18 -28.69
C GLU A 267 19.00 2.99 -29.42
N ARG A 268 19.60 3.99 -28.74
CA ARG A 268 20.72 4.77 -29.31
C ARG A 268 21.98 3.94 -29.50
N THR A 269 22.25 2.98 -28.64
CA THR A 269 23.45 2.15 -28.68
C THR A 269 23.34 1.00 -29.70
N ARG A 270 22.14 0.75 -30.23
CA ARG A 270 21.89 -0.28 -31.26
C ARG A 270 21.98 0.22 -32.70
N ARG A 271 22.06 1.54 -32.89
CA ARG A 271 22.24 2.18 -34.19
C ARG A 271 23.73 2.44 -34.44
#